data_b2a28fb21dd12cc8708acc7b91ff4591
#
_entry.id   b2a28fb21dd12cc8708acc7b91ff4591
#
_cell.length_a   1.000
_cell.length_b   1.000
_cell.length_c   1.000
_cell.angle_alpha   90.00
_cell.angle_beta   90.00
_cell.angle_gamma   90.00
#
_symmetry.space_group_name_H-M   'P 1'
#
loop_
_entity.id
_entity.type
_entity.pdbx_description
1 polymer ?
#
loop_
_entity_poly.entity_id
_entity_poly.type
_entity_poly.pdbx_seq_one_letter_code
_entity_poly.pdbx_strand_id
1 'polypeptide(L)'
;YHRFYHPMDKYFTPFISAKPKKNLSFQEICEVSPERNEGMYVVPQILTCNADDFIRTAQLLKDDYGHQEVNLNLGCPSGTVTAKGKGAGFLAEPQKLDQFLDQIFSKLDMKISIKTRIGTHYEEDWEYLLAIYEKYPIHELIIHPRIQTDMYRGVPRLGAYEKAVKRLKMPLCYNGNLFSAADYKRITERFPDTCCFMYGRGLITNPGLVTEIREGIRQDKKTLREFHDCLFEEYRELLSGERNVLFRMKELWSYMAINFTNYEKYAKKIKKSQHLSEYSSVVSSLFAEQDL
;
A
#
# COMPACT_ATOMS: atom_id res chain seq x y z
N TYR A 1 3.81 -13.84 2.20
CA TYR A 1 2.56 -13.80 1.45
C TYR A 1 2.64 -14.63 0.17
N HIS A 2 3.63 -14.36 -0.69
CA HIS A 2 3.85 -15.01 -1.99
C HIS A 2 3.92 -16.55 -1.92
N ARG A 3 4.36 -17.09 -0.80
CA ARG A 3 4.47 -18.54 -0.55
C ARG A 3 3.16 -19.22 -0.20
N PHE A 4 2.19 -18.49 0.34
CA PHE A 4 0.94 -19.07 0.90
C PHE A 4 -0.28 -18.80 0.03
N TYR A 5 -0.25 -17.72 -0.77
CA TYR A 5 -1.40 -17.22 -1.50
C TYR A 5 -1.05 -16.93 -2.95
N HIS A 6 -2.08 -16.68 -3.74
CA HIS A 6 -1.89 -16.30 -5.13
C HIS A 6 -0.95 -15.10 -5.25
N PRO A 7 0.16 -15.20 -6.00
CA PRO A 7 1.11 -14.10 -6.13
C PRO A 7 0.49 -12.89 -6.81
N MET A 8 0.96 -11.70 -6.42
CA MET A 8 0.59 -10.45 -7.07
C MET A 8 1.51 -10.19 -8.27
N ASP A 9 0.95 -9.50 -9.29
CA ASP A 9 1.74 -9.06 -10.43
C ASP A 9 2.77 -8.00 -10.04
N LYS A 10 2.50 -7.22 -8.95
CA LYS A 10 3.36 -6.12 -8.49
C LYS A 10 3.19 -5.89 -6.98
N TYR A 11 4.29 -5.62 -6.31
CA TYR A 11 4.35 -5.27 -4.89
C TYR A 11 4.95 -3.87 -4.72
N PHE A 12 4.50 -3.11 -3.73
CA PHE A 12 5.06 -1.81 -3.40
C PHE A 12 5.67 -1.84 -2.01
N THR A 13 6.88 -1.28 -1.86
CA THR A 13 7.50 -1.18 -0.54
C THR A 13 6.77 -0.17 0.34
N PRO A 14 6.96 -0.22 1.68
CA PRO A 14 6.75 0.95 2.51
C PRO A 14 7.52 2.13 1.93
N PHE A 15 6.99 3.37 2.10
CA PHE A 15 7.62 4.51 1.45
C PHE A 15 8.98 4.88 2.06
N ILE A 16 9.96 5.09 1.20
CA ILE A 16 11.26 5.67 1.53
C ILE A 16 11.09 7.18 1.66
N SER A 17 11.38 7.71 2.84
CA SER A 17 11.34 9.16 3.06
C SER A 17 12.63 9.79 2.57
N ALA A 18 12.65 10.24 1.31
CA ALA A 18 13.82 10.84 0.70
C ALA A 18 14.28 12.10 1.47
N LYS A 19 15.59 12.21 1.70
CA LYS A 19 16.24 13.31 2.41
C LYS A 19 17.56 13.68 1.73
N PRO A 20 17.99 14.96 1.82
CA PRO A 20 19.30 15.36 1.31
C PRO A 20 20.43 14.51 1.93
N LYS A 21 21.34 14.02 1.11
CA LYS A 21 22.59 13.34 1.52
C LYS A 21 22.41 12.11 2.44
N LYS A 22 21.21 11.54 2.53
CA LYS A 22 20.98 10.34 3.36
C LYS A 22 20.95 9.09 2.50
N ASN A 23 21.76 8.09 2.87
CA ASN A 23 21.66 6.73 2.35
C ASN A 23 20.42 6.03 2.91
N LEU A 24 20.01 4.93 2.28
CA LEU A 24 18.94 4.09 2.79
C LEU A 24 19.30 3.54 4.18
N SER A 25 18.34 3.47 5.07
CA SER A 25 18.48 2.76 6.35
C SER A 25 18.55 1.26 6.11
N PHE A 26 19.04 0.51 7.09
CA PHE A 26 19.08 -0.95 7.01
C PHE A 26 17.70 -1.56 6.68
N GLN A 27 16.65 -1.04 7.30
CA GLN A 27 15.29 -1.49 7.01
C GLN A 27 14.88 -1.19 5.56
N GLU A 28 15.13 0.03 5.07
CA GLU A 28 14.83 0.40 3.68
C GLU A 28 15.63 -0.46 2.69
N ILE A 29 16.89 -0.80 3.00
CA ILE A 29 17.70 -1.73 2.21
C ILE A 29 17.05 -3.13 2.17
N CYS A 30 16.62 -3.65 3.32
CA CYS A 30 15.95 -4.94 3.37
C CYS A 30 14.66 -4.98 2.52
N GLU A 31 13.92 -3.85 2.43
CA GLU A 31 12.69 -3.75 1.66
C GLU A 31 12.93 -3.70 0.14
N VAL A 32 14.10 -3.20 -0.30
CA VAL A 32 14.38 -3.00 -1.73
C VAL A 32 15.39 -3.99 -2.32
N SER A 33 16.12 -4.76 -1.49
CA SER A 33 17.15 -5.70 -1.97
C SER A 33 16.57 -6.79 -2.84
N PRO A 34 17.09 -7.03 -4.06
CA PRO A 34 16.62 -8.08 -4.96
C PRO A 34 16.68 -9.48 -4.32
N GLU A 35 17.71 -9.76 -3.52
CA GLU A 35 17.93 -11.06 -2.86
C GLU A 35 16.80 -11.40 -1.87
N ARG A 36 16.19 -10.39 -1.26
CA ARG A 36 15.06 -10.56 -0.32
C ARG A 36 13.71 -10.58 -1.01
N ASN A 37 13.67 -10.21 -2.28
CA ASN A 37 12.46 -10.07 -3.08
C ASN A 37 12.50 -10.99 -4.31
N GLU A 38 13.25 -12.08 -4.25
CA GLU A 38 13.39 -13.02 -5.34
C GLU A 38 12.03 -13.55 -5.82
N GLY A 39 11.81 -13.55 -7.14
CA GLY A 39 10.55 -13.96 -7.76
C GLY A 39 9.40 -12.96 -7.66
N MET A 40 9.64 -11.76 -7.08
CA MET A 40 8.63 -10.71 -6.94
C MET A 40 9.00 -9.46 -7.74
N TYR A 41 8.02 -8.87 -8.43
CA TYR A 41 8.20 -7.53 -9.02
C TYR A 41 7.89 -6.47 -7.96
N VAL A 42 8.93 -5.99 -7.31
CA VAL A 42 8.85 -5.00 -6.22
C VAL A 42 9.18 -3.61 -6.74
N VAL A 43 8.31 -2.66 -6.46
CA VAL A 43 8.45 -1.24 -6.82
C VAL A 43 8.68 -0.41 -5.57
N PRO A 44 9.86 0.20 -5.41
CA PRO A 44 10.12 1.12 -4.30
C PRO A 44 9.23 2.35 -4.37
N GLN A 45 8.59 2.70 -3.25
CA GLN A 45 7.78 3.90 -3.14
C GLN A 45 8.58 5.02 -2.46
N ILE A 46 8.61 6.20 -3.08
CA ILE A 46 9.36 7.39 -2.60
C ILE A 46 8.38 8.45 -2.11
N LEU A 47 8.63 8.99 -0.92
CA LEU A 47 7.87 10.08 -0.30
C LEU A 47 8.71 11.34 -0.18
N THR A 48 8.45 12.32 -1.04
CA THR A 48 9.08 13.64 -0.99
C THR A 48 8.25 14.67 -1.74
N CYS A 49 8.51 15.95 -1.53
CA CYS A 49 8.04 17.09 -2.32
C CYS A 49 9.22 17.88 -2.93
N ASN A 50 10.44 17.33 -2.89
CA ASN A 50 11.64 17.91 -3.48
C ASN A 50 12.11 17.03 -4.64
N ALA A 51 12.21 17.60 -5.85
CA ALA A 51 12.55 16.87 -7.06
C ALA A 51 13.98 16.31 -7.05
N ASP A 52 14.96 17.05 -6.55
CA ASP A 52 16.34 16.59 -6.49
C ASP A 52 16.50 15.41 -5.52
N ASP A 53 15.75 15.41 -4.41
CA ASP A 53 15.72 14.28 -3.49
C ASP A 53 15.06 13.03 -4.11
N PHE A 54 14.00 13.23 -4.90
CA PHE A 54 13.37 12.14 -5.65
C PHE A 54 14.34 11.55 -6.68
N ILE A 55 14.94 12.40 -7.51
CA ILE A 55 15.87 12.01 -8.59
C ILE A 55 17.04 11.22 -8.01
N ARG A 56 17.68 11.75 -6.97
CA ARG A 56 18.82 11.08 -6.33
C ARG A 56 18.44 9.73 -5.77
N THR A 57 17.27 9.63 -5.08
CA THR A 57 16.82 8.37 -4.50
C THR A 57 16.44 7.37 -5.58
N ALA A 58 15.78 7.80 -6.63
CA ALA A 58 15.42 6.95 -7.77
C ALA A 58 16.67 6.42 -8.49
N GLN A 59 17.67 7.29 -8.70
CA GLN A 59 18.94 6.90 -9.32
C GLN A 59 19.69 5.86 -8.46
N LEU A 60 19.77 6.08 -7.14
CA LEU A 60 20.37 5.11 -6.21
C LEU A 60 19.64 3.76 -6.30
N LEU A 61 18.31 3.75 -6.32
CA LEU A 61 17.52 2.52 -6.44
C LEU A 61 17.75 1.80 -7.77
N LYS A 62 17.98 2.54 -8.85
CA LYS A 62 18.34 2.01 -10.16
C LYS A 62 19.75 1.41 -10.17
N ASP A 63 20.73 2.17 -9.72
CA ASP A 63 22.15 1.84 -9.87
C ASP A 63 22.61 0.76 -8.90
N ASP A 64 22.18 0.85 -7.63
CA ASP A 64 22.64 -0.05 -6.57
C ASP A 64 21.76 -1.29 -6.40
N TYR A 65 20.46 -1.20 -6.76
CA TYR A 65 19.47 -2.27 -6.54
C TYR A 65 18.77 -2.75 -7.82
N GLY A 66 19.06 -2.17 -8.98
CA GLY A 66 18.55 -2.62 -10.29
C GLY A 66 17.08 -2.33 -10.55
N HIS A 67 16.41 -1.51 -9.73
CA HIS A 67 14.99 -1.18 -9.95
C HIS A 67 14.77 -0.38 -11.23
N GLN A 68 13.84 -0.83 -12.06
CA GLN A 68 13.47 -0.17 -13.32
C GLN A 68 12.25 0.74 -13.19
N GLU A 69 11.54 0.65 -12.06
CA GLU A 69 10.37 1.45 -11.74
C GLU A 69 10.47 1.97 -10.30
N VAL A 70 10.02 3.21 -10.10
CA VAL A 70 9.78 3.80 -8.77
C VAL A 70 8.37 4.38 -8.72
N ASN A 71 7.81 4.44 -7.51
CA ASN A 71 6.48 5.01 -7.29
C ASN A 71 6.55 6.28 -6.44
N LEU A 72 5.92 7.35 -6.90
CA LEU A 72 5.76 8.59 -6.14
C LEU A 72 4.53 8.51 -5.23
N ASN A 73 4.71 8.73 -3.92
CA ASN A 73 3.60 8.81 -2.97
C ASN A 73 3.01 10.22 -2.90
N LEU A 74 1.82 10.40 -3.47
CA LEU A 74 0.97 11.59 -3.35
C LEU A 74 -0.34 11.29 -2.58
N GLY A 75 -0.39 10.20 -1.83
CA GLY A 75 -1.63 9.73 -1.21
C GLY A 75 -1.60 9.58 0.31
N CYS A 76 -0.44 9.61 0.97
CA CYS A 76 -0.36 9.45 2.43
C CYS A 76 -1.04 10.63 3.14
N PRO A 77 -2.14 10.39 3.92
CA PRO A 77 -2.90 11.46 4.58
C PRO A 77 -2.41 11.75 6.01
N SER A 78 -1.35 11.08 6.48
CA SER A 78 -0.84 11.25 7.84
C SER A 78 -0.46 12.70 8.12
N GLY A 79 -0.90 13.26 9.25
CA GLY A 79 -0.60 14.63 9.64
C GLY A 79 0.89 14.96 9.73
N THR A 80 1.72 13.99 10.13
CA THR A 80 3.19 14.14 10.18
C THR A 80 3.84 14.22 8.79
N VAL A 81 3.16 13.72 7.76
CA VAL A 81 3.58 13.75 6.36
C VAL A 81 3.07 15.03 5.69
N THR A 82 1.76 15.27 5.81
CA THR A 82 1.08 16.38 5.13
C THR A 82 1.48 17.76 5.67
N ALA A 83 1.77 17.87 6.96
CA ALA A 83 2.33 19.10 7.54
C ALA A 83 3.69 19.53 6.95
N LYS A 84 4.38 18.61 6.26
CA LYS A 84 5.64 18.87 5.52
C LYS A 84 5.41 19.04 4.01
N GLY A 85 4.17 19.22 3.56
CA GLY A 85 3.82 19.31 2.14
C GLY A 85 4.12 18.04 1.35
N LYS A 86 4.18 16.85 1.99
CA LYS A 86 4.45 15.56 1.36
C LYS A 86 3.19 14.70 1.28
N GLY A 87 3.26 13.63 0.49
CA GLY A 87 2.11 12.73 0.32
C GLY A 87 0.88 13.47 -0.17
N ALA A 88 -0.29 13.25 0.43
CA ALA A 88 -1.51 13.96 0.04
C ALA A 88 -1.44 15.49 0.29
N GLY A 89 -0.59 15.95 1.19
CA GLY A 89 -0.38 17.39 1.42
C GLY A 89 0.25 18.12 0.23
N PHE A 90 0.97 17.42 -0.63
CA PHE A 90 1.55 18.03 -1.83
C PHE A 90 0.49 18.40 -2.88
N LEU A 91 -0.68 17.76 -2.85
CA LEU A 91 -1.80 18.05 -3.74
C LEU A 91 -2.40 19.45 -3.52
N ALA A 92 -2.13 20.10 -2.38
CA ALA A 92 -2.56 21.47 -2.11
C ALA A 92 -1.77 22.53 -2.91
N GLU A 93 -0.69 22.15 -3.56
CA GLU A 93 0.24 23.04 -4.25
C GLU A 93 0.39 22.63 -5.73
N PRO A 94 -0.69 22.71 -6.55
CA PRO A 94 -0.70 22.14 -7.91
C PRO A 94 0.41 22.71 -8.82
N GLN A 95 0.76 24.00 -8.71
CA GLN A 95 1.84 24.60 -9.50
C GLN A 95 3.22 24.04 -9.12
N LYS A 96 3.46 23.80 -7.83
CA LYS A 96 4.71 23.18 -7.37
C LYS A 96 4.76 21.71 -7.75
N LEU A 97 3.62 21.02 -7.72
CA LEU A 97 3.52 19.63 -8.17
C LEU A 97 3.82 19.52 -9.67
N ASP A 98 3.28 20.42 -10.50
CA ASP A 98 3.55 20.46 -11.93
C ASP A 98 5.06 20.67 -12.22
N GLN A 99 5.69 21.64 -11.56
CA GLN A 99 7.14 21.88 -11.68
C GLN A 99 7.97 20.68 -11.20
N PHE A 100 7.55 20.04 -10.12
CA PHE A 100 8.20 18.83 -9.60
C PHE A 100 8.14 17.69 -10.61
N LEU A 101 6.97 17.44 -11.21
CA LEU A 101 6.79 16.39 -12.20
C LEU A 101 7.60 16.68 -13.47
N ASP A 102 7.62 17.93 -13.95
CA ASP A 102 8.45 18.34 -15.08
C ASP A 102 9.93 18.01 -14.84
N GLN A 103 10.45 18.33 -13.63
CA GLN A 103 11.85 18.05 -13.30
C GLN A 103 12.16 16.56 -13.22
N ILE A 104 11.30 15.73 -12.60
CA ILE A 104 11.60 14.31 -12.47
C ILE A 104 11.48 13.57 -13.81
N PHE A 105 10.48 13.89 -14.63
CA PHE A 105 10.29 13.26 -15.92
C PHE A 105 11.31 13.72 -16.97
N SER A 106 11.86 14.92 -16.85
CA SER A 106 12.90 15.41 -17.75
C SER A 106 14.30 14.86 -17.44
N LYS A 107 14.57 14.45 -16.18
CA LYS A 107 15.90 14.04 -15.72
C LYS A 107 16.08 12.56 -15.48
N LEU A 108 14.99 11.80 -15.31
CA LEU A 108 15.05 10.37 -15.02
C LEU A 108 14.64 9.54 -16.23
N ASP A 109 15.54 8.64 -16.62
CA ASP A 109 15.25 7.58 -17.59
C ASP A 109 14.89 6.28 -16.85
N MET A 110 13.67 6.27 -16.28
CA MET A 110 13.08 5.07 -15.67
C MET A 110 11.55 5.22 -15.58
N LYS A 111 10.87 4.11 -15.36
CA LYS A 111 9.42 4.10 -15.18
C LYS A 111 9.05 4.79 -13.87
N ILE A 112 8.16 5.77 -13.94
CA ILE A 112 7.63 6.47 -12.77
C ILE A 112 6.13 6.23 -12.70
N SER A 113 5.68 5.47 -11.70
CA SER A 113 4.27 5.37 -11.34
C SER A 113 3.95 6.33 -10.20
N ILE A 114 2.68 6.72 -10.09
CA ILE A 114 2.22 7.66 -9.07
C ILE A 114 1.05 7.05 -8.30
N LYS A 115 1.10 7.10 -6.96
CA LYS A 115 -0.05 6.78 -6.12
C LYS A 115 -0.63 8.04 -5.51
N THR A 116 -1.87 8.39 -5.87
CA THR A 116 -2.50 9.65 -5.50
C THR A 116 -3.85 9.51 -4.80
N ARG A 117 -4.28 10.59 -4.18
CA ARG A 117 -5.68 10.90 -3.83
C ARG A 117 -6.22 11.96 -4.79
N ILE A 118 -7.52 12.29 -4.66
CA ILE A 118 -8.21 13.21 -5.58
C ILE A 118 -8.20 14.67 -5.13
N GLY A 119 -7.47 15.01 -4.09
CA GLY A 119 -7.35 16.36 -3.54
C GLY A 119 -7.11 16.35 -2.04
N THR A 120 -7.08 17.52 -1.45
CA THR A 120 -6.85 17.72 -0.02
C THR A 120 -8.13 17.92 0.77
N HIS A 121 -8.86 18.99 0.52
CA HIS A 121 -10.08 19.37 1.24
C HIS A 121 -11.33 19.29 0.36
N TYR A 122 -11.18 19.48 -0.96
CA TYR A 122 -12.27 19.57 -1.91
C TYR A 122 -12.09 18.58 -3.06
N GLU A 123 -13.20 18.02 -3.54
CA GLU A 123 -13.19 17.11 -4.69
C GLU A 123 -12.92 17.86 -6.00
N GLU A 124 -13.24 19.14 -6.04
CA GLU A 124 -12.99 20.03 -7.18
C GLU A 124 -11.51 20.17 -7.53
N ASP A 125 -10.61 19.96 -6.56
CA ASP A 125 -9.17 19.92 -6.78
C ASP A 125 -8.78 18.87 -7.84
N TRP A 126 -9.61 17.83 -8.01
CA TRP A 126 -9.34 16.71 -8.90
C TRP A 126 -9.22 17.13 -10.37
N GLU A 127 -10.01 18.10 -10.83
CA GLU A 127 -9.94 18.58 -12.22
C GLU A 127 -8.57 19.21 -12.55
N TYR A 128 -7.99 19.96 -11.61
CA TYR A 128 -6.66 20.53 -11.75
C TYR A 128 -5.57 19.44 -11.74
N LEU A 129 -5.71 18.46 -10.85
CA LEU A 129 -4.75 17.35 -10.76
C LEU A 129 -4.78 16.49 -12.02
N LEU A 130 -5.95 16.20 -12.57
CA LEU A 130 -6.09 15.49 -13.85
C LEU A 130 -5.38 16.23 -14.98
N ALA A 131 -5.56 17.57 -15.07
CA ALA A 131 -4.91 18.40 -16.07
C ALA A 131 -3.38 18.39 -15.95
N ILE A 132 -2.83 18.23 -14.74
CA ILE A 132 -1.40 18.08 -14.52
C ILE A 132 -0.95 16.69 -14.96
N TYR A 133 -1.61 15.61 -14.50
CA TYR A 133 -1.18 14.25 -14.81
C TYR A 133 -1.21 13.93 -16.32
N GLU A 134 -2.10 14.53 -17.09
CA GLU A 134 -2.14 14.37 -18.56
C GLU A 134 -0.88 14.81 -19.29
N LYS A 135 -0.09 15.71 -18.71
CA LYS A 135 1.10 16.29 -19.34
C LYS A 135 2.31 15.34 -19.35
N TYR A 136 2.32 14.35 -18.43
CA TYR A 136 3.51 13.56 -18.16
C TYR A 136 3.36 12.09 -18.58
N PRO A 137 4.47 11.43 -18.98
CA PRO A 137 4.47 10.02 -19.35
C PRO A 137 4.44 9.11 -18.12
N ILE A 138 3.41 9.26 -17.29
CA ILE A 138 3.21 8.45 -16.09
C ILE A 138 3.01 7.00 -16.50
N HIS A 139 3.86 6.10 -15.96
CA HIS A 139 3.82 4.69 -16.30
C HIS A 139 2.53 4.01 -15.82
N GLU A 140 2.05 4.37 -14.63
CA GLU A 140 0.79 3.90 -14.03
C GLU A 140 0.31 4.93 -13.00
N LEU A 141 -0.97 5.29 -13.04
CA LEU A 141 -1.58 6.16 -12.03
C LEU A 141 -2.51 5.35 -11.12
N ILE A 142 -2.12 5.19 -9.87
CA ILE A 142 -2.89 4.48 -8.85
C ILE A 142 -3.73 5.51 -8.10
N ILE A 143 -5.06 5.40 -8.24
CA ILE A 143 -5.99 6.39 -7.72
C ILE A 143 -6.74 5.84 -6.51
N HIS A 144 -6.57 6.49 -5.36
CA HIS A 144 -7.44 6.30 -4.20
C HIS A 144 -8.49 7.43 -4.22
N PRO A 145 -9.74 7.19 -4.66
CA PRO A 145 -10.71 8.25 -4.90
C PRO A 145 -11.35 8.76 -3.59
N ARG A 146 -10.51 9.30 -2.75
CA ARG A 146 -10.80 10.04 -1.51
C ARG A 146 -9.94 11.28 -1.45
N ILE A 147 -10.44 12.36 -0.82
CA ILE A 147 -9.61 13.51 -0.44
C ILE A 147 -8.77 13.18 0.80
N GLN A 148 -7.76 13.99 1.09
CA GLN A 148 -6.89 13.81 2.25
C GLN A 148 -7.66 13.75 3.56
N THR A 149 -8.59 14.68 3.77
CA THR A 149 -9.35 14.84 5.04
C THR A 149 -10.30 13.69 5.33
N ASP A 150 -10.70 12.91 4.33
CA ASP A 150 -11.47 11.69 4.54
C ASP A 150 -10.68 10.65 5.33
N MET A 151 -9.35 10.69 5.27
CA MET A 151 -8.48 9.63 5.77
C MET A 151 -8.86 8.27 5.14
N TYR A 152 -9.57 7.43 5.91
CA TYR A 152 -10.10 6.14 5.46
C TYR A 152 -11.60 5.99 5.73
N ARG A 153 -12.27 7.09 6.11
CA ARG A 153 -13.70 7.12 6.44
C ARG A 153 -14.55 7.24 5.18
N GLY A 154 -15.81 6.87 5.31
CA GLY A 154 -16.77 6.95 4.21
C GLY A 154 -16.48 5.98 3.06
N VAL A 155 -17.10 6.20 1.93
CA VAL A 155 -16.95 5.43 0.70
C VAL A 155 -16.05 6.15 -0.30
N PRO A 156 -15.28 5.41 -1.14
CA PRO A 156 -14.56 6.03 -2.26
C PRO A 156 -15.51 6.74 -3.23
N ARG A 157 -15.11 7.92 -3.72
CA ARG A 157 -15.87 8.70 -4.69
C ARG A 157 -15.70 8.15 -6.09
N LEU A 158 -16.50 7.17 -6.46
CA LEU A 158 -16.38 6.48 -7.75
C LEU A 158 -16.57 7.40 -8.96
N GLY A 159 -17.34 8.50 -8.82
CA GLY A 159 -17.45 9.53 -9.86
C GLY A 159 -16.12 10.22 -10.19
N ALA A 160 -15.26 10.44 -9.19
CA ALA A 160 -13.92 10.98 -9.44
C ALA A 160 -13.01 9.98 -10.18
N TYR A 161 -13.12 8.69 -9.87
CA TYR A 161 -12.39 7.66 -10.64
C TYR A 161 -12.92 7.57 -12.08
N GLU A 162 -14.22 7.65 -12.28
CA GLU A 162 -14.86 7.68 -13.60
C GLU A 162 -14.36 8.84 -14.49
N LYS A 163 -14.19 10.03 -13.89
CA LYS A 163 -13.60 11.17 -14.60
C LYS A 163 -12.17 10.87 -15.10
N ALA A 164 -11.36 10.22 -14.25
CA ALA A 164 -10.01 9.81 -14.66
C ALA A 164 -10.05 8.79 -15.81
N VAL A 165 -10.90 7.76 -15.71
CA VAL A 165 -11.04 6.74 -16.77
C VAL A 165 -11.44 7.36 -18.13
N LYS A 166 -12.34 8.34 -18.12
CA LYS A 166 -12.78 9.03 -19.36
C LYS A 166 -11.73 9.97 -19.95
N ARG A 167 -10.81 10.46 -19.13
CA ARG A 167 -9.90 11.54 -19.53
C ARG A 167 -8.46 11.08 -19.76
N LEU A 168 -7.94 10.25 -18.89
CA LEU A 168 -6.53 9.87 -18.90
C LEU A 168 -6.27 8.68 -19.82
N LYS A 169 -5.11 8.69 -20.49
CA LYS A 169 -4.72 7.65 -21.45
C LYS A 169 -3.68 6.67 -20.89
N MET A 170 -3.00 7.05 -19.79
CA MET A 170 -2.05 6.14 -19.15
C MET A 170 -2.80 5.01 -18.40
N PRO A 171 -2.13 3.88 -18.11
CA PRO A 171 -2.69 2.81 -17.30
C PRO A 171 -3.18 3.32 -15.94
N LEU A 172 -4.43 2.98 -15.59
CA LEU A 172 -5.05 3.36 -14.32
C LEU A 172 -5.20 2.14 -13.43
N CYS A 173 -4.83 2.31 -12.16
CA CYS A 173 -5.03 1.32 -11.12
C CYS A 173 -6.01 1.83 -10.06
N TYR A 174 -7.08 1.08 -9.81
CA TYR A 174 -8.05 1.42 -8.77
C TYR A 174 -7.55 0.99 -7.38
N ASN A 175 -7.63 1.88 -6.41
CA ASN A 175 -7.33 1.58 -5.01
C ASN A 175 -8.40 2.14 -4.09
N GLY A 176 -9.13 1.30 -3.36
CA GLY A 176 -10.09 1.75 -2.37
C GLY A 176 -11.15 0.70 -2.01
N ASN A 177 -11.28 0.39 -0.72
CA ASN A 177 -12.31 -0.48 -0.15
C ASN A 177 -12.53 -1.82 -0.90
N LEU A 178 -11.45 -2.48 -1.28
CA LEU A 178 -11.47 -3.84 -1.80
C LEU A 178 -11.21 -4.81 -0.64
N PHE A 179 -12.27 -5.24 0.03
CA PHE A 179 -12.20 -6.14 1.19
C PHE A 179 -12.76 -7.54 0.92
N SER A 180 -13.48 -7.70 -0.19
CA SER A 180 -14.12 -8.96 -0.59
C SER A 180 -14.11 -9.14 -2.10
N ALA A 181 -14.32 -10.37 -2.56
CA ALA A 181 -14.54 -10.67 -3.98
C ALA A 181 -15.77 -9.93 -4.55
N ALA A 182 -16.80 -9.69 -3.72
CA ALA A 182 -17.96 -8.89 -4.11
C ALA A 182 -17.60 -7.41 -4.34
N ASP A 183 -16.69 -6.83 -3.54
CA ASP A 183 -16.20 -5.47 -3.79
C ASP A 183 -15.44 -5.38 -5.10
N TYR A 184 -14.56 -6.35 -5.37
CA TYR A 184 -13.85 -6.45 -6.65
C TYR A 184 -14.81 -6.54 -7.83
N LYS A 185 -15.79 -7.45 -7.77
CA LYS A 185 -16.80 -7.64 -8.80
C LYS A 185 -17.59 -6.34 -9.07
N ARG A 186 -18.04 -5.64 -8.02
CA ARG A 186 -18.75 -4.37 -8.14
C ARG A 186 -17.93 -3.29 -8.87
N ILE A 187 -16.63 -3.22 -8.62
CA ILE A 187 -15.77 -2.23 -9.28
C ILE A 187 -15.49 -2.62 -10.72
N THR A 188 -15.23 -3.89 -11.01
CA THR A 188 -14.99 -4.38 -12.39
C THR A 188 -16.25 -4.26 -13.27
N GLU A 189 -17.42 -4.51 -12.73
CA GLU A 189 -18.69 -4.31 -13.46
C GLU A 189 -18.94 -2.83 -13.80
N ARG A 190 -18.55 -1.93 -12.89
CA ARG A 190 -18.71 -0.48 -13.13
C ARG A 190 -17.63 0.11 -14.05
N PHE A 191 -16.43 -0.43 -14.01
CA PHE A 191 -15.28 0.06 -14.77
C PHE A 191 -14.58 -1.12 -15.49
N PRO A 192 -15.21 -1.66 -16.54
CA PRO A 192 -14.74 -2.88 -17.20
C PRO A 192 -13.36 -2.73 -17.85
N ASP A 193 -12.97 -1.51 -18.22
CA ASP A 193 -11.66 -1.21 -18.81
C ASP A 193 -10.54 -1.07 -17.76
N THR A 194 -10.87 -1.11 -16.47
CA THR A 194 -9.86 -1.09 -15.39
C THR A 194 -9.26 -2.47 -15.24
N CYS A 195 -8.01 -2.63 -15.64
CA CYS A 195 -7.29 -3.91 -15.57
C CYS A 195 -6.42 -4.06 -14.32
N CYS A 196 -6.20 -2.98 -13.56
CA CYS A 196 -5.27 -2.96 -12.43
C CYS A 196 -5.96 -2.55 -11.11
N PHE A 197 -5.71 -3.31 -10.04
CA PHE A 197 -6.32 -3.10 -8.72
C PHE A 197 -5.26 -3.20 -7.64
N MET A 198 -5.11 -2.13 -6.83
CA MET A 198 -4.20 -2.15 -5.70
C MET A 198 -4.97 -2.47 -4.41
N TYR A 199 -4.53 -3.52 -3.76
CA TYR A 199 -5.03 -3.91 -2.44
C TYR A 199 -4.12 -3.35 -1.34
N GLY A 200 -4.70 -3.07 -0.19
CA GLY A 200 -3.98 -2.67 1.02
C GLY A 200 -4.62 -3.37 2.21
N ARG A 201 -5.43 -2.65 2.99
CA ARG A 201 -6.10 -3.19 4.18
C ARG A 201 -6.92 -4.46 3.91
N GLY A 202 -7.51 -4.60 2.72
CA GLY A 202 -8.24 -5.82 2.34
C GLY A 202 -7.38 -7.07 2.42
N LEU A 203 -6.12 -7.04 1.98
CA LEU A 203 -5.20 -8.18 2.09
C LEU A 203 -4.69 -8.41 3.51
N ILE A 204 -4.56 -7.35 4.31
CA ILE A 204 -4.23 -7.53 5.73
C ILE A 204 -5.43 -8.16 6.45
N THR A 205 -6.65 -7.78 6.08
CA THR A 205 -7.88 -8.35 6.63
C THR A 205 -8.05 -9.80 6.20
N ASN A 206 -8.03 -10.06 4.90
CA ASN A 206 -8.15 -11.40 4.32
C ASN A 206 -6.95 -11.66 3.39
N PRO A 207 -5.89 -12.31 3.87
CA PRO A 207 -4.73 -12.63 3.02
C PRO A 207 -5.09 -13.51 1.81
N GLY A 208 -6.12 -14.34 1.90
CA GLY A 208 -6.64 -15.18 0.81
C GLY A 208 -7.50 -14.46 -0.23
N LEU A 209 -7.73 -13.14 -0.09
CA LEU A 209 -8.66 -12.40 -0.95
C LEU A 209 -8.37 -12.53 -2.45
N VAL A 210 -7.12 -12.43 -2.86
CA VAL A 210 -6.79 -12.53 -4.29
C VAL A 210 -6.86 -13.98 -4.79
N THR A 211 -6.54 -14.96 -3.96
CA THR A 211 -6.79 -16.38 -4.25
C THR A 211 -8.29 -16.63 -4.46
N GLU A 212 -9.13 -16.06 -3.60
CA GLU A 212 -10.60 -16.15 -3.76
C GLU A 212 -11.06 -15.48 -5.06
N ILE A 213 -10.55 -14.32 -5.42
CA ILE A 213 -10.91 -13.59 -6.65
C ILE A 213 -10.46 -14.35 -7.91
N ARG A 214 -9.24 -14.90 -7.90
CA ARG A 214 -8.62 -15.54 -9.08
C ARG A 214 -9.03 -17.00 -9.28
N GLU A 215 -9.17 -17.72 -8.19
CA GLU A 215 -9.32 -19.18 -8.19
C GLU A 215 -10.67 -19.65 -7.62
N GLY A 216 -11.43 -18.75 -6.98
CA GLY A 216 -12.68 -19.10 -6.28
C GLY A 216 -12.47 -19.86 -4.97
N ILE A 217 -11.21 -19.97 -4.50
CA ILE A 217 -10.84 -20.69 -3.28
C ILE A 217 -10.88 -19.74 -2.10
N ARG A 218 -11.76 -20.01 -1.15
CA ARG A 218 -11.85 -19.23 0.08
C ARG A 218 -10.68 -19.51 1.01
N GLN A 219 -10.35 -18.51 1.81
CA GLN A 219 -9.38 -18.64 2.90
C GLN A 219 -9.76 -19.81 3.82
N ASP A 220 -8.85 -20.74 4.03
CA ASP A 220 -8.97 -21.79 5.02
C ASP A 220 -8.16 -21.50 6.29
N LYS A 221 -8.60 -22.08 7.42
CA LYS A 221 -8.04 -21.83 8.73
C LYS A 221 -6.59 -22.35 8.87
N LYS A 222 -6.25 -23.45 8.21
CA LYS A 222 -4.91 -24.04 8.25
C LYS A 222 -3.90 -23.14 7.55
N THR A 223 -4.16 -22.74 6.31
CA THR A 223 -3.30 -21.83 5.55
C THR A 223 -3.12 -20.50 6.27
N LEU A 224 -4.20 -19.93 6.83
CA LEU A 224 -4.10 -18.69 7.63
C LEU A 224 -3.22 -18.88 8.87
N ARG A 225 -3.29 -20.04 9.53
CA ARG A 225 -2.43 -20.34 10.68
C ARG A 225 -0.96 -20.46 10.26
N GLU A 226 -0.67 -21.18 9.21
CA GLU A 226 0.69 -21.34 8.69
C GLU A 226 1.29 -20.01 8.25
N PHE A 227 0.52 -19.17 7.57
CA PHE A 227 0.92 -17.82 7.20
C PHE A 227 1.23 -16.93 8.43
N HIS A 228 0.33 -16.96 9.43
CA HIS A 228 0.54 -16.23 10.68
C HIS A 228 1.84 -16.69 11.39
N ASP A 229 2.03 -18.00 11.53
CA ASP A 229 3.18 -18.55 12.24
C ASP A 229 4.49 -18.22 11.52
N CYS A 230 4.50 -18.28 10.19
CA CYS A 230 5.64 -17.86 9.38
C CYS A 230 5.98 -16.37 9.61
N LEU A 231 4.99 -15.48 9.53
CA LEU A 231 5.21 -14.05 9.80
C LEU A 231 5.71 -13.78 11.21
N PHE A 232 5.17 -14.51 12.18
CA PHE A 232 5.57 -14.36 13.58
C PHE A 232 7.04 -14.73 13.80
N GLU A 233 7.49 -15.86 13.25
CA GLU A 233 8.89 -16.29 13.36
C GLU A 233 9.83 -15.34 12.59
N GLU A 234 9.49 -14.93 11.37
CA GLU A 234 10.30 -13.96 10.61
C GLU A 234 10.43 -12.61 11.33
N TYR A 235 9.36 -12.11 11.95
CA TYR A 235 9.46 -10.90 12.77
C TYR A 235 10.31 -11.09 14.03
N ARG A 236 10.33 -12.29 14.63
CA ARG A 236 11.21 -12.61 15.76
C ARG A 236 12.69 -12.58 15.36
N GLU A 237 13.00 -13.00 14.14
CA GLU A 237 14.37 -12.97 13.61
C GLU A 237 14.81 -11.57 13.20
N LEU A 238 13.92 -10.80 12.57
CA LEU A 238 14.24 -9.49 11.99
C LEU A 238 14.20 -8.33 12.98
N LEU A 239 13.33 -8.40 13.98
CA LEU A 239 13.10 -7.29 14.90
C LEU A 239 13.80 -7.49 16.23
N SER A 240 14.48 -6.45 16.71
CA SER A 240 15.09 -6.47 18.02
C SER A 240 14.04 -6.32 19.14
N GLY A 241 13.94 -7.34 19.99
CA GLY A 241 13.15 -7.35 21.21
C GLY A 241 11.66 -7.67 21.00
N GLU A 242 11.09 -8.40 21.98
CA GLU A 242 9.72 -8.90 21.97
C GLU A 242 8.65 -7.80 21.75
N ARG A 243 8.90 -6.60 22.28
CA ARG A 243 7.96 -5.48 22.18
C ARG A 243 7.69 -5.07 20.73
N ASN A 244 8.73 -5.08 19.89
CA ASN A 244 8.61 -4.70 18.49
C ASN A 244 7.85 -5.77 17.69
N VAL A 245 8.13 -7.05 17.95
CA VAL A 245 7.39 -8.18 17.38
C VAL A 245 5.91 -8.09 17.77
N LEU A 246 5.65 -7.91 19.05
CA LEU A 246 4.29 -7.81 19.59
C LEU A 246 3.52 -6.64 18.94
N PHE A 247 4.17 -5.50 18.76
CA PHE A 247 3.56 -4.33 18.13
C PHE A 247 3.12 -4.65 16.71
N ARG A 248 3.97 -5.27 15.90
CA ARG A 248 3.65 -5.65 14.52
C ARG A 248 2.53 -6.70 14.45
N MET A 249 2.62 -7.74 15.27
CA MET A 249 1.60 -8.78 15.27
C MET A 249 0.23 -8.26 15.73
N LYS A 250 0.19 -7.39 16.74
CA LYS A 250 -1.06 -6.72 17.17
C LYS A 250 -1.66 -5.81 16.09
N GLU A 251 -0.82 -5.13 15.32
CA GLU A 251 -1.27 -4.33 14.18
C GLU A 251 -1.96 -5.21 13.14
N LEU A 252 -1.36 -6.35 12.76
CA LEU A 252 -1.97 -7.31 11.83
C LEU A 252 -3.29 -7.86 12.37
N TRP A 253 -3.33 -8.27 13.63
CA TRP A 253 -4.54 -8.80 14.25
C TRP A 253 -5.67 -7.77 14.41
N SER A 254 -5.35 -6.48 14.39
CA SER A 254 -6.40 -5.45 14.36
C SER A 254 -7.24 -5.47 13.07
N TYR A 255 -6.75 -6.15 12.04
CA TYR A 255 -7.44 -6.38 10.77
C TYR A 255 -7.87 -7.83 10.60
N MET A 256 -6.96 -8.80 10.84
CA MET A 256 -7.20 -10.22 10.55
C MET A 256 -8.26 -10.86 11.45
N ALA A 257 -8.42 -10.37 12.66
CA ALA A 257 -9.31 -10.99 13.64
C ALA A 257 -10.77 -11.09 13.16
N ILE A 258 -11.22 -10.14 12.35
CA ILE A 258 -12.61 -10.06 11.85
C ILE A 258 -13.02 -11.28 11.01
N ASN A 259 -12.06 -12.07 10.52
CA ASN A 259 -12.37 -13.29 9.76
C ASN A 259 -12.93 -14.41 10.64
N PHE A 260 -12.78 -14.33 11.97
CA PHE A 260 -13.21 -15.37 12.90
C PHE A 260 -14.55 -15.05 13.52
N THR A 261 -15.33 -16.10 13.77
CA THR A 261 -16.53 -16.00 14.62
C THR A 261 -16.14 -15.54 16.03
N ASN A 262 -16.99 -14.76 16.70
CA ASN A 262 -16.78 -14.23 18.06
C ASN A 262 -15.38 -13.62 18.32
N TYR A 263 -14.80 -12.99 17.31
CA TYR A 263 -13.41 -12.50 17.31
C TYR A 263 -13.15 -11.39 18.34
N GLU A 264 -14.15 -10.60 18.74
CA GLU A 264 -13.96 -9.38 19.55
C GLU A 264 -13.29 -9.68 20.90
N LYS A 265 -13.67 -10.80 21.53
CA LYS A 265 -13.08 -11.28 22.79
C LYS A 265 -11.59 -11.53 22.64
N TYR A 266 -11.18 -12.18 21.54
CA TYR A 266 -9.79 -12.54 21.28
C TYR A 266 -8.98 -11.32 20.81
N ALA A 267 -9.51 -10.51 19.93
CA ALA A 267 -8.88 -9.25 19.47
C ALA A 267 -8.57 -8.33 20.68
N LYS A 268 -9.51 -8.23 21.64
CA LYS A 268 -9.29 -7.48 22.88
C LYS A 268 -8.17 -8.06 23.74
N LYS A 269 -8.07 -9.38 23.86
CA LYS A 269 -7.00 -10.07 24.59
C LYS A 269 -5.66 -9.89 23.89
N ILE A 270 -5.59 -10.13 22.56
CA ILE A 270 -4.39 -9.91 21.73
C ILE A 270 -3.88 -8.47 21.92
N LYS A 271 -4.75 -7.48 21.81
CA LYS A 271 -4.40 -6.05 21.99
C LYS A 271 -3.79 -5.79 23.37
N LYS A 272 -4.24 -6.46 24.41
CA LYS A 272 -3.79 -6.28 25.80
C LYS A 272 -2.54 -7.07 26.17
N SER A 273 -2.16 -8.12 25.42
CA SER A 273 -0.99 -8.95 25.72
C SER A 273 0.27 -8.11 25.91
N GLN A 274 1.06 -8.41 26.91
CA GLN A 274 2.32 -7.71 27.20
C GLN A 274 3.55 -8.56 26.83
N HIS A 275 3.38 -9.88 26.74
CA HIS A 275 4.42 -10.86 26.44
C HIS A 275 4.05 -11.71 25.24
N LEU A 276 5.04 -12.22 24.49
CA LEU A 276 4.82 -13.10 23.35
C LEU A 276 4.12 -14.40 23.74
N SER A 277 4.40 -14.93 24.94
CA SER A 277 3.73 -16.13 25.45
C SER A 277 2.22 -15.94 25.64
N GLU A 278 1.80 -14.81 26.21
CA GLU A 278 0.38 -14.44 26.31
C GLU A 278 -0.28 -14.31 24.96
N TYR A 279 0.40 -13.59 24.04
CA TYR A 279 -0.05 -13.42 22.68
C TYR A 279 -0.26 -14.76 21.98
N SER A 280 0.75 -15.64 22.00
CA SER A 280 0.69 -16.96 21.34
C SER A 280 -0.40 -17.85 21.92
N SER A 281 -0.62 -17.83 23.25
CA SER A 281 -1.70 -18.55 23.92
C SER A 281 -3.08 -18.08 23.43
N VAL A 282 -3.30 -16.75 23.34
CA VAL A 282 -4.59 -16.21 22.89
C VAL A 282 -4.83 -16.51 21.41
N VAL A 283 -3.81 -16.42 20.57
CA VAL A 283 -3.91 -16.76 19.14
C VAL A 283 -4.21 -18.25 18.96
N SER A 284 -3.54 -19.12 19.70
CA SER A 284 -3.81 -20.56 19.66
C SER A 284 -5.24 -20.90 20.09
N SER A 285 -5.76 -20.24 21.14
CA SER A 285 -7.16 -20.40 21.55
C SER A 285 -8.12 -19.89 20.45
N LEU A 286 -7.83 -18.78 19.79
CA LEU A 286 -8.67 -18.27 18.70
C LEU A 286 -8.77 -19.30 17.56
N PHE A 287 -7.64 -19.83 17.11
CA PHE A 287 -7.62 -20.83 16.03
C PHE A 287 -8.27 -22.17 16.43
N ALA A 288 -8.22 -22.56 17.72
CA ALA A 288 -8.82 -23.79 18.19
C ALA A 288 -10.34 -23.66 18.37
N GLU A 289 -10.82 -22.52 18.88
CA GLU A 289 -12.19 -22.37 19.37
C GLU A 289 -13.13 -21.68 18.38
N GLN A 290 -12.60 -20.96 17.36
CA GLN A 290 -13.43 -20.15 16.44
C GLN A 290 -13.21 -20.59 14.98
N ASP A 291 -14.28 -20.47 14.19
CA ASP A 291 -14.27 -20.73 12.75
C ASP A 291 -14.09 -19.41 11.96
N LEU A 292 -13.64 -19.52 10.68
CA LEU A 292 -13.56 -18.42 9.75
C LEU A 292 -14.93 -18.08 9.14
#